data_d58de3ddefbc04dc3e43698e60d929bb
#
_entry.id   d58de3ddefbc04dc3e43698e60d929bb
#
_cell.length_a   1.000
_cell.length_b   1.000
_cell.length_c   1.000
_cell.angle_alpha   90.00
_cell.angle_beta   90.00
_cell.angle_gamma   90.00
#
_symmetry.space_group_name_H-M   'P 1'
#
loop_
_entity.id
_entity.type
_entity.pdbx_description
1 polymer ?
#
loop_
_entity_poly.entity_id
_entity_poly.type
_entity_poly.pdbx_seq_one_letter_code
_entity_poly.pdbx_strand_id
1 'polypeptide(L)'
;MSAPATRDMRTSAPGVFMAVLWRDIFVTGRELPVFLAQVILQPLFMLFVFGKVLSNLGYTRPGYAHLLFPGIVALTALLTSLQSTALPLVLEFSFTKEIEDRLLAPIPTALVAVEKMIFAAMRALIAAVCMFPIGILILGSVPWRAAGAPEFVVILILGVLAGSAMGLTMGTLVPPNRISIAFSLVLTPLLFTGCSQYPWPTLDSLRWFQIVTLFNPLTYVSEGMRGALVPYVPHMRAWVCVAALVFWLAAFSAIGIWGFIRRAID
;
A
#
# COMPACT_ATOMS: atom_id res chain seq x y z
N MET A 1 -28.01 52.39 4.02
CA MET A 1 -27.91 50.93 3.70
C MET A 1 -26.41 50.61 3.63
N SER A 2 -25.83 50.12 4.72
CA SER A 2 -24.41 49.71 4.79
C SER A 2 -24.33 48.29 4.22
N ALA A 3 -23.47 48.10 3.20
CA ALA A 3 -23.16 46.80 2.65
C ALA A 3 -22.52 45.90 3.74
N PRO A 4 -22.90 44.61 3.81
CA PRO A 4 -22.27 43.71 4.75
C PRO A 4 -20.80 43.51 4.34
N ALA A 5 -19.89 43.71 5.31
CA ALA A 5 -18.48 43.43 5.15
C ALA A 5 -18.28 41.94 4.77
N THR A 6 -17.85 41.69 3.57
CA THR A 6 -17.38 40.38 3.14
C THR A 6 -16.16 40.02 4.00
N ARG A 7 -16.38 39.15 4.97
CA ARG A 7 -15.32 38.56 5.78
C ARG A 7 -14.41 37.78 4.83
N ASP A 8 -13.25 38.34 4.56
CA ASP A 8 -12.16 37.69 3.80
C ASP A 8 -11.73 36.44 4.61
N MET A 9 -12.42 35.33 4.40
CA MET A 9 -12.01 34.02 4.92
C MET A 9 -10.84 33.57 4.06
N ARG A 10 -9.65 34.03 4.38
CA ARG A 10 -8.40 33.46 3.88
C ARG A 10 -8.32 32.03 4.41
N THR A 11 -8.93 31.10 3.70
CA THR A 11 -8.77 29.67 3.98
C THR A 11 -7.30 29.32 3.68
N SER A 12 -6.54 29.02 4.74
CA SER A 12 -5.14 28.59 4.57
C SER A 12 -5.09 27.24 3.84
N ALA A 13 -4.18 27.08 2.90
CA ALA A 13 -4.02 25.82 2.16
C ALA A 13 -3.94 24.57 3.07
N PRO A 14 -3.27 24.59 4.25
CA PRO A 14 -3.31 23.48 5.21
C PRO A 14 -4.70 23.20 5.79
N GLY A 15 -5.51 24.25 6.01
CA GLY A 15 -6.87 24.07 6.53
C GLY A 15 -7.79 23.41 5.51
N VAL A 16 -7.68 23.80 4.24
CA VAL A 16 -8.44 23.16 3.14
C VAL A 16 -8.01 21.71 2.96
N PHE A 17 -6.71 21.43 2.95
CA PHE A 17 -6.17 20.08 2.87
C PHE A 17 -6.71 19.17 3.99
N MET A 18 -6.68 19.65 5.23
CA MET A 18 -7.19 18.87 6.38
C MET A 18 -8.71 18.65 6.30
N ALA A 19 -9.47 19.63 5.81
CA ALA A 19 -10.92 19.50 5.65
C ALA A 19 -11.28 18.45 4.58
N VAL A 20 -10.54 18.42 3.46
CA VAL A 20 -10.73 17.42 2.39
C VAL A 20 -10.39 16.02 2.90
N LEU A 21 -9.22 15.87 3.53
CA LEU A 21 -8.79 14.60 4.12
C LEU A 21 -9.80 14.09 5.17
N TRP A 22 -10.28 14.97 6.05
CA TRP A 22 -11.26 14.61 7.08
C TRP A 22 -12.60 14.16 6.47
N ARG A 23 -13.07 14.84 5.43
CA ARG A 23 -14.27 14.43 4.69
C ARG A 23 -14.11 13.02 4.14
N ASP A 24 -12.99 12.72 3.50
CA ASP A 24 -12.74 11.43 2.88
C ASP A 24 -12.62 10.31 3.92
N ILE A 25 -12.01 10.58 5.07
CA ILE A 25 -11.98 9.66 6.22
C ILE A 25 -13.40 9.38 6.74
N PHE A 26 -14.22 10.41 6.90
CA PHE A 26 -15.57 10.25 7.46
C PHE A 26 -16.50 9.47 6.51
N VAL A 27 -16.45 9.75 5.21
CA VAL A 27 -17.23 9.03 4.19
C VAL A 27 -16.80 7.56 4.15
N THR A 28 -15.50 7.30 4.10
CA THR A 28 -14.97 5.93 4.07
C THR A 28 -15.25 5.15 5.35
N GLY A 29 -15.33 5.83 6.50
CA GLY A 29 -15.64 5.18 7.77
C GLY A 29 -16.97 4.41 7.75
N ARG A 30 -17.92 4.83 6.95
CA ARG A 30 -19.21 4.15 6.76
C ARG A 30 -19.09 2.87 5.92
N GLU A 31 -18.15 2.84 4.97
CA GLU A 31 -17.94 1.71 4.07
C GLU A 31 -16.76 0.81 4.50
N LEU A 32 -16.13 1.16 5.62
CA LEU A 32 -14.94 0.45 6.12
C LEU A 32 -15.13 -1.07 6.24
N PRO A 33 -16.27 -1.60 6.77
CA PRO A 33 -16.44 -3.05 6.89
C PRO A 33 -16.45 -3.75 5.52
N VAL A 34 -17.15 -3.18 4.53
CA VAL A 34 -17.22 -3.75 3.17
C VAL A 34 -15.86 -3.69 2.49
N PHE A 35 -15.16 -2.56 2.64
CA PHE A 35 -13.80 -2.40 2.15
C PHE A 35 -12.84 -3.43 2.77
N LEU A 36 -12.85 -3.59 4.10
CA LEU A 36 -11.99 -4.56 4.79
C LEU A 36 -12.32 -6.00 4.37
N ALA A 37 -13.60 -6.35 4.24
CA ALA A 37 -13.99 -7.66 3.75
C ALA A 37 -13.41 -7.95 2.35
N GLN A 38 -13.43 -6.97 1.46
CA GLN A 38 -12.92 -7.11 0.10
C GLN A 38 -11.39 -7.27 0.06
N VAL A 39 -10.64 -6.42 0.77
CA VAL A 39 -9.17 -6.41 0.68
C VAL A 39 -8.50 -7.49 1.50
N ILE A 40 -9.16 -7.98 2.56
CA ILE A 40 -8.63 -9.02 3.45
C ILE A 40 -8.89 -10.43 2.89
N LEU A 41 -9.89 -10.61 2.07
CA LEU A 41 -10.30 -11.94 1.60
C LEU A 41 -9.16 -12.71 0.93
N GLN A 42 -8.43 -12.09 0.01
CA GLN A 42 -7.31 -12.74 -0.69
C GLN A 42 -6.15 -13.09 0.25
N PRO A 43 -5.61 -12.16 1.08
CA PRO A 43 -4.58 -12.47 2.07
C PRO A 43 -5.01 -13.52 3.09
N LEU A 44 -6.28 -13.50 3.51
CA LEU A 44 -6.84 -14.49 4.42
C LEU A 44 -6.78 -15.91 3.83
N PHE A 45 -7.25 -16.09 2.59
CA PHE A 45 -7.15 -17.39 1.91
C PHE A 45 -5.70 -17.82 1.72
N MET A 46 -4.82 -16.87 1.38
CA MET A 46 -3.40 -17.16 1.25
C MET A 46 -2.79 -17.64 2.56
N LEU A 47 -3.10 -16.96 3.67
CA LEU A 47 -2.65 -17.35 5.01
C LEU A 47 -3.26 -18.69 5.45
N PHE A 48 -4.53 -18.91 5.17
CA PHE A 48 -5.23 -20.15 5.50
C PHE A 48 -4.64 -21.35 4.74
N VAL A 49 -4.53 -21.24 3.41
CA VAL A 49 -4.04 -22.35 2.58
C VAL A 49 -2.56 -22.62 2.86
N PHE A 50 -1.70 -21.62 2.71
CA PHE A 50 -0.25 -21.80 2.85
C PHE A 50 0.19 -21.93 4.31
N GLY A 51 -0.45 -21.19 5.22
CA GLY A 51 -0.07 -21.21 6.65
C GLY A 51 -0.65 -22.37 7.44
N LYS A 52 -1.88 -22.78 7.16
CA LYS A 52 -2.57 -23.83 7.93
C LYS A 52 -2.77 -25.13 7.17
N VAL A 53 -3.36 -25.11 5.98
CA VAL A 53 -3.67 -26.34 5.23
C VAL A 53 -2.39 -27.07 4.83
N LEU A 54 -1.46 -26.42 4.15
CA LEU A 54 -0.21 -27.06 3.72
C LEU A 54 0.66 -27.50 4.88
N SER A 55 0.67 -26.74 5.98
CA SER A 55 1.38 -27.12 7.21
C SER A 55 0.79 -28.38 7.85
N ASN A 56 -0.55 -28.50 7.92
CA ASN A 56 -1.21 -29.69 8.47
C ASN A 56 -1.04 -30.93 7.59
N LEU A 57 -0.92 -30.74 6.27
CA LEU A 57 -0.65 -31.84 5.32
C LEU A 57 0.82 -32.26 5.28
N GLY A 58 1.71 -31.57 6.04
CA GLY A 58 3.14 -31.90 6.07
C GLY A 58 3.94 -31.44 4.86
N TYR A 59 3.36 -30.62 3.97
CA TYR A 59 4.06 -30.09 2.79
C TYR A 59 4.99 -28.93 3.11
N THR A 60 4.91 -28.36 4.32
CA THR A 60 5.76 -27.24 4.75
C THR A 60 6.56 -27.60 5.99
N ARG A 61 7.72 -26.95 6.16
CA ARG A 61 8.55 -27.11 7.36
C ARG A 61 7.85 -26.55 8.60
N PRO A 62 8.10 -27.10 9.80
CA PRO A 62 7.65 -26.49 11.04
C PRO A 62 8.05 -25.02 11.13
N GLY A 63 7.10 -24.14 11.53
CA GLY A 63 7.36 -22.69 11.61
C GLY A 63 7.16 -21.91 10.30
N TYR A 64 6.84 -22.56 9.19
CA TYR A 64 6.58 -21.87 7.91
C TYR A 64 5.47 -20.81 7.99
N ALA A 65 4.41 -21.09 8.76
CA ALA A 65 3.32 -20.14 8.98
C ALA A 65 3.79 -18.80 9.58
N HIS A 66 4.75 -18.86 10.53
CA HIS A 66 5.34 -17.65 11.13
C HIS A 66 6.25 -16.91 10.16
N LEU A 67 6.94 -17.62 9.28
CA LEU A 67 7.75 -17.01 8.20
C LEU A 67 6.87 -16.32 7.16
N LEU A 68 5.73 -16.91 6.84
CA LEU A 68 4.78 -16.43 5.83
C LEU A 68 4.05 -15.16 6.29
N PHE A 69 3.69 -15.07 7.56
CA PHE A 69 2.82 -14.02 8.11
C PHE A 69 3.31 -12.59 7.83
N PRO A 70 4.59 -12.21 8.09
CA PRO A 70 5.10 -10.87 7.75
C PRO A 70 4.96 -10.53 6.26
N GLY A 71 5.21 -11.50 5.39
CA GLY A 71 5.05 -11.33 3.94
C GLY A 71 3.60 -11.11 3.51
N ILE A 72 2.64 -11.76 4.17
CA ILE A 72 1.20 -11.55 3.91
C ILE A 72 0.76 -10.16 4.41
N VAL A 73 1.24 -9.70 5.56
CA VAL A 73 1.00 -8.33 6.06
C VAL A 73 1.57 -7.29 5.08
N ALA A 74 2.80 -7.51 4.60
CA ALA A 74 3.45 -6.66 3.60
C ALA A 74 2.65 -6.59 2.29
N LEU A 75 2.20 -7.74 1.82
CA LEU A 75 1.37 -7.87 0.62
C LEU A 75 0.06 -7.09 0.79
N THR A 76 -0.64 -7.29 1.91
CA THR A 76 -1.88 -6.57 2.22
C THR A 76 -1.66 -5.07 2.24
N ALA A 77 -0.62 -4.60 2.94
CA ALA A 77 -0.28 -3.20 3.06
C ALA A 77 -0.04 -2.53 1.69
N LEU A 78 0.86 -3.11 0.89
CA LEU A 78 1.26 -2.52 -0.38
C LEU A 78 0.15 -2.62 -1.44
N LEU A 79 -0.52 -3.77 -1.58
CA LEU A 79 -1.59 -3.92 -2.56
C LEU A 79 -2.80 -3.08 -2.24
N THR A 80 -3.20 -3.03 -0.97
CA THR A 80 -4.35 -2.20 -0.56
C THR A 80 -4.08 -0.73 -0.83
N SER A 81 -2.89 -0.21 -0.51
CA SER A 81 -2.56 1.18 -0.78
C SER A 81 -2.51 1.50 -2.28
N LEU A 82 -1.93 0.61 -3.09
CA LEU A 82 -1.89 0.73 -4.54
C LEU A 82 -3.31 0.78 -5.14
N GLN A 83 -4.16 -0.18 -4.80
CA GLN A 83 -5.52 -0.27 -5.33
C GLN A 83 -6.40 0.88 -4.83
N SER A 84 -6.26 1.27 -3.57
CA SER A 84 -7.01 2.39 -2.97
C SER A 84 -6.63 3.76 -3.55
N THR A 85 -5.49 3.88 -4.22
CA THR A 85 -5.10 5.09 -4.95
C THR A 85 -5.51 5.00 -6.43
N ALA A 86 -5.12 3.91 -7.11
CA ALA A 86 -5.24 3.82 -8.55
C ALA A 86 -6.68 3.74 -9.04
N LEU A 87 -7.53 2.91 -8.40
CA LEU A 87 -8.92 2.69 -8.86
C LEU A 87 -9.79 3.94 -8.70
N PRO A 88 -9.86 4.58 -7.50
CA PRO A 88 -10.64 5.81 -7.36
C PRO A 88 -10.16 6.90 -8.31
N LEU A 89 -8.85 7.04 -8.49
CA LEU A 89 -8.28 8.07 -9.33
C LEU A 89 -8.70 7.93 -10.79
N VAL A 90 -8.71 6.70 -11.32
CA VAL A 90 -9.21 6.43 -12.68
C VAL A 90 -10.69 6.75 -12.81
N LEU A 91 -11.50 6.41 -11.79
CA LEU A 91 -12.93 6.71 -11.77
C LEU A 91 -13.17 8.23 -11.71
N GLU A 92 -12.49 8.94 -10.83
CA GLU A 92 -12.62 10.39 -10.65
C GLU A 92 -12.20 11.19 -11.89
N PHE A 93 -11.14 10.77 -12.59
CA PHE A 93 -10.72 11.44 -13.84
C PHE A 93 -11.62 11.14 -15.04
N SER A 94 -12.22 9.95 -15.10
CA SER A 94 -12.78 9.46 -16.35
C SER A 94 -14.30 9.36 -16.37
N PHE A 95 -14.93 9.18 -15.19
CA PHE A 95 -16.35 8.91 -15.07
C PHE A 95 -17.09 9.93 -14.21
N THR A 96 -16.63 10.22 -12.99
CA THR A 96 -17.32 11.10 -12.06
C THR A 96 -16.92 12.56 -12.20
N LYS A 97 -15.75 12.83 -12.75
CA LYS A 97 -15.14 14.18 -12.88
C LYS A 97 -15.01 14.94 -11.55
N GLU A 98 -15.10 14.23 -10.41
CA GLU A 98 -14.98 14.85 -9.08
C GLU A 98 -13.64 15.57 -8.87
N ILE A 99 -12.63 15.21 -9.65
CA ILE A 99 -11.33 15.87 -9.59
C ILE A 99 -11.42 17.32 -10.09
N GLU A 100 -12.32 17.62 -11.05
CA GLU A 100 -12.54 18.99 -11.53
C GLU A 100 -13.04 19.89 -10.39
N ASP A 101 -13.96 19.39 -9.56
CA ASP A 101 -14.47 20.12 -8.38
C ASP A 101 -13.39 20.31 -7.32
N ARG A 102 -12.51 19.31 -7.13
CA ARG A 102 -11.38 19.41 -6.19
C ARG A 102 -10.30 20.39 -6.65
N LEU A 103 -10.12 20.55 -7.97
CA LEU A 103 -9.17 21.50 -8.55
C LEU A 103 -9.67 22.96 -8.46
N LEU A 104 -10.96 23.18 -8.21
CA LEU A 104 -11.51 24.51 -7.90
C LEU A 104 -11.14 24.98 -6.47
N ALA A 105 -10.69 24.10 -5.61
CA ALA A 105 -10.21 24.48 -4.28
C ALA A 105 -8.90 25.28 -4.40
N PRO A 106 -8.67 26.29 -3.53
CA PRO A 106 -7.49 27.14 -3.57
C PRO A 106 -6.24 26.44 -3.01
N ILE A 107 -5.93 25.24 -3.54
CA ILE A 107 -4.75 24.44 -3.16
C ILE A 107 -3.99 24.01 -4.42
N PRO A 108 -2.65 23.92 -4.35
CA PRO A 108 -1.84 23.41 -5.46
C PRO A 108 -2.27 21.99 -5.86
N THR A 109 -2.39 21.75 -7.17
CA THR A 109 -2.78 20.44 -7.75
C THR A 109 -1.94 19.27 -7.20
N ALA A 110 -0.64 19.49 -6.96
CA ALA A 110 0.25 18.50 -6.36
C ALA A 110 -0.19 18.09 -4.94
N LEU A 111 -0.77 19.01 -4.16
CA LEU A 111 -1.26 18.69 -2.79
C LEU A 111 -2.52 17.81 -2.83
N VAL A 112 -3.34 17.91 -3.87
CA VAL A 112 -4.48 16.99 -4.07
C VAL A 112 -3.96 15.57 -4.30
N ALA A 113 -2.92 15.41 -5.13
CA ALA A 113 -2.30 14.11 -5.36
C ALA A 113 -1.70 13.51 -4.06
N VAL A 114 -1.03 14.33 -3.25
CA VAL A 114 -0.47 13.92 -1.95
C VAL A 114 -1.57 13.54 -0.97
N GLU A 115 -2.68 14.28 -0.94
CA GLU A 115 -3.86 13.94 -0.11
C GLU A 115 -4.38 12.54 -0.44
N LYS A 116 -4.56 12.23 -1.73
CA LYS A 116 -5.00 10.90 -2.19
C LYS A 116 -4.03 9.79 -1.76
N MET A 117 -2.72 10.05 -1.84
CA MET A 117 -1.70 9.10 -1.38
C MET A 117 -1.81 8.84 0.12
N ILE A 118 -1.92 9.90 0.93
CA ILE A 118 -2.01 9.79 2.40
C ILE A 118 -3.29 9.06 2.79
N PHE A 119 -4.42 9.41 2.18
CA PHE A 119 -5.70 8.76 2.43
C PHE A 119 -5.65 7.24 2.13
N ALA A 120 -5.12 6.85 0.97
CA ALA A 120 -4.96 5.45 0.59
C ALA A 120 -3.99 4.71 1.53
N ALA A 121 -2.89 5.36 1.95
CA ALA A 121 -1.96 4.81 2.91
C ALA A 121 -2.62 4.55 4.27
N MET A 122 -3.48 5.44 4.75
CA MET A 122 -4.25 5.23 6.00
C MET A 122 -5.19 4.02 5.90
N ARG A 123 -5.90 3.86 4.78
CA ARG A 123 -6.75 2.67 4.54
C ARG A 123 -5.93 1.38 4.56
N ALA A 124 -4.76 1.40 3.93
CA ALA A 124 -3.87 0.25 3.89
C ALA A 124 -3.24 -0.08 5.26
N LEU A 125 -2.94 0.93 6.08
CA LEU A 125 -2.50 0.74 7.46
C LEU A 125 -3.56 0.00 8.28
N ILE A 126 -4.83 0.41 8.18
CA ILE A 126 -5.93 -0.27 8.86
C ILE A 126 -6.02 -1.73 8.40
N ALA A 127 -6.00 -1.99 7.09
CA ALA A 127 -6.04 -3.34 6.55
C ALA A 127 -4.87 -4.21 7.03
N ALA A 128 -3.64 -3.67 7.04
CA ALA A 128 -2.45 -4.37 7.52
C ALA A 128 -2.52 -4.72 9.02
N VAL A 129 -3.03 -3.79 9.85
CA VAL A 129 -3.23 -4.01 11.29
C VAL A 129 -4.31 -5.08 11.52
N CYS A 130 -5.38 -5.08 10.74
CA CYS A 130 -6.44 -6.11 10.83
C CYS A 130 -5.92 -7.53 10.51
N MET A 131 -4.79 -7.66 9.81
CA MET A 131 -4.19 -8.98 9.56
C MET A 131 -3.67 -9.66 10.84
N PHE A 132 -3.33 -8.91 11.91
CA PHE A 132 -2.85 -9.50 13.17
C PHE A 132 -3.94 -10.32 13.89
N PRO A 133 -5.14 -9.79 14.19
CA PRO A 133 -6.20 -10.59 14.77
C PRO A 133 -6.63 -11.76 13.87
N ILE A 134 -6.65 -11.57 12.55
CA ILE A 134 -6.95 -12.63 11.58
C ILE A 134 -5.87 -13.72 11.62
N GLY A 135 -4.60 -13.32 11.69
CA GLY A 135 -3.48 -14.25 11.82
C GLY A 135 -3.57 -15.08 13.09
N ILE A 136 -3.92 -14.48 14.23
CA ILE A 136 -4.15 -15.18 15.49
C ILE A 136 -5.30 -16.17 15.35
N LEU A 137 -6.41 -15.79 14.72
CA LEU A 137 -7.57 -16.64 14.52
C LEU A 137 -7.26 -17.88 13.66
N ILE A 138 -6.46 -17.71 12.59
CA ILE A 138 -6.15 -18.79 11.64
C ILE A 138 -5.00 -19.69 12.14
N LEU A 139 -3.93 -19.08 12.62
CA LEU A 139 -2.68 -19.77 12.97
C LEU A 139 -2.60 -20.13 14.46
N GLY A 140 -3.46 -19.54 15.30
CA GLY A 140 -3.40 -19.66 16.76
C GLY A 140 -2.38 -18.73 17.43
N SER A 141 -1.31 -18.37 16.73
CA SER A 141 -0.31 -17.39 17.18
C SER A 141 0.34 -16.68 15.99
N VAL A 142 0.76 -15.44 16.19
CA VAL A 142 1.51 -14.67 15.19
C VAL A 142 2.86 -14.24 15.76
N PRO A 143 3.89 -14.16 14.93
CA PRO A 143 5.18 -13.69 15.39
C PRO A 143 5.07 -12.21 15.78
N TRP A 144 5.46 -11.89 17.02
CA TRP A 144 5.56 -10.53 17.51
C TRP A 144 6.80 -10.36 18.35
N ARG A 145 7.57 -9.32 18.08
CA ARG A 145 8.77 -8.95 18.80
C ARG A 145 8.74 -7.46 19.14
N ALA A 146 8.64 -7.11 20.41
CA ALA A 146 8.59 -5.71 20.84
C ALA A 146 9.83 -4.91 20.42
N ALA A 147 11.02 -5.51 20.48
CA ALA A 147 12.27 -4.89 20.04
C ALA A 147 12.32 -4.60 18.52
N GLY A 148 11.55 -5.31 17.71
CA GLY A 148 11.41 -5.08 16.27
C GLY A 148 10.30 -4.12 15.89
N ALA A 149 9.47 -3.69 16.85
CA ALA A 149 8.32 -2.83 16.58
C ALA A 149 8.67 -1.51 15.88
N PRO A 150 9.75 -0.78 16.25
CA PRO A 150 10.12 0.45 15.54
C PRO A 150 10.47 0.20 14.07
N GLU A 151 11.24 -0.85 13.78
CA GLU A 151 11.58 -1.26 12.42
C GLU A 151 10.33 -1.64 11.62
N PHE A 152 9.45 -2.46 12.21
CA PHE A 152 8.18 -2.85 11.62
C PHE A 152 7.33 -1.63 11.23
N VAL A 153 7.18 -0.65 12.13
CA VAL A 153 6.38 0.57 11.89
C VAL A 153 6.98 1.40 10.75
N VAL A 154 8.31 1.60 10.74
CA VAL A 154 8.99 2.34 9.67
C VAL A 154 8.78 1.66 8.31
N ILE A 155 9.01 0.35 8.23
CA ILE A 155 8.84 -0.43 6.99
C ILE A 155 7.36 -0.42 6.55
N LEU A 156 6.42 -0.55 7.48
CA LEU A 156 4.99 -0.51 7.18
C LEU A 156 4.59 0.84 6.59
N ILE A 157 4.98 1.95 7.22
CA ILE A 157 4.68 3.30 6.75
C ILE A 157 5.29 3.54 5.36
N LEU A 158 6.56 3.22 5.16
CA LEU A 158 7.22 3.36 3.87
C LEU A 158 6.58 2.46 2.80
N GLY A 159 6.20 1.23 3.17
CA GLY A 159 5.54 0.29 2.27
C GLY A 159 4.18 0.77 1.78
N VAL A 160 3.31 1.28 2.67
CA VAL A 160 2.00 1.82 2.26
C VAL A 160 2.12 3.10 1.46
N LEU A 161 3.09 3.97 1.78
CA LEU A 161 3.36 5.17 1.00
C LEU A 161 3.93 4.84 -0.40
N ALA A 162 4.86 3.90 -0.50
CA ALA A 162 5.39 3.44 -1.78
C ALA A 162 4.29 2.79 -2.65
N GLY A 163 3.41 1.99 -2.04
CA GLY A 163 2.26 1.39 -2.72
C GLY A 163 1.26 2.45 -3.21
N SER A 164 0.94 3.46 -2.40
CA SER A 164 0.05 4.55 -2.81
C SER A 164 0.67 5.41 -3.92
N ALA A 165 1.98 5.69 -3.88
CA ALA A 165 2.70 6.39 -4.94
C ALA A 165 2.71 5.60 -6.26
N MET A 166 2.90 4.28 -6.18
CA MET A 166 2.78 3.39 -7.34
C MET A 166 1.34 3.41 -7.89
N GLY A 167 0.33 3.40 -7.01
CA GLY A 167 -1.08 3.54 -7.37
C GLY A 167 -1.37 4.88 -8.05
N LEU A 168 -0.81 5.98 -7.55
CA LEU A 168 -0.90 7.31 -8.17
C LEU A 168 -0.33 7.28 -9.58
N THR A 169 0.86 6.69 -9.76
CA THR A 169 1.51 6.54 -11.07
C THR A 169 0.62 5.76 -12.06
N MET A 170 0.06 4.62 -11.62
CA MET A 170 -0.84 3.82 -12.46
C MET A 170 -2.14 4.56 -12.79
N GLY A 171 -2.77 5.19 -11.79
CA GLY A 171 -4.04 5.90 -11.96
C GLY A 171 -3.95 7.13 -12.85
N THR A 172 -2.77 7.74 -12.96
CA THR A 172 -2.56 8.94 -13.79
C THR A 172 -2.06 8.65 -15.19
N LEU A 173 -1.17 7.66 -15.36
CA LEU A 173 -0.52 7.39 -16.64
C LEU A 173 -1.27 6.37 -17.51
N VAL A 174 -2.05 5.47 -16.89
CA VAL A 174 -2.76 4.43 -17.64
C VAL A 174 -4.13 4.93 -18.11
N PRO A 175 -4.44 4.80 -19.41
CA PRO A 175 -5.76 5.16 -19.92
C PRO A 175 -6.86 4.27 -19.31
N PRO A 176 -8.07 4.81 -19.07
CA PRO A 176 -9.16 4.10 -18.38
C PRO A 176 -9.55 2.77 -19.02
N ASN A 177 -9.55 2.72 -20.35
CA ASN A 177 -9.90 1.54 -21.12
C ASN A 177 -8.86 0.39 -21.02
N ARG A 178 -7.66 0.68 -20.54
CA ARG A 178 -6.56 -0.31 -20.38
C ARG A 178 -6.23 -0.59 -18.91
N ILE A 179 -6.93 0.01 -17.97
CA ILE A 179 -6.58 -0.09 -16.54
C ILE A 179 -6.63 -1.53 -16.02
N SER A 180 -7.63 -2.32 -16.43
CA SER A 180 -7.74 -3.73 -16.04
C SER A 180 -6.56 -4.58 -16.52
N ILE A 181 -6.11 -4.34 -17.77
CA ILE A 181 -4.95 -5.03 -18.34
C ILE A 181 -3.69 -4.61 -17.60
N ALA A 182 -3.51 -3.31 -17.34
CA ALA A 182 -2.36 -2.79 -16.60
C ALA A 182 -2.30 -3.33 -15.17
N PHE A 183 -3.46 -3.41 -14.49
CA PHE A 183 -3.54 -4.04 -13.17
C PHE A 183 -3.08 -5.49 -13.22
N SER A 184 -3.60 -6.30 -14.11
CA SER A 184 -3.19 -7.71 -14.23
C SER A 184 -1.70 -7.86 -14.53
N LEU A 185 -1.17 -7.02 -15.43
CA LEU A 185 0.23 -7.04 -15.84
C LEU A 185 1.18 -6.62 -14.71
N VAL A 186 0.76 -5.72 -13.82
CA VAL A 186 1.56 -5.25 -12.69
C VAL A 186 1.34 -6.11 -11.45
N LEU A 187 0.09 -6.42 -11.09
CA LEU A 187 -0.21 -7.14 -9.85
C LEU A 187 0.27 -8.58 -9.88
N THR A 188 0.17 -9.28 -11.02
CA THR A 188 0.59 -10.67 -11.09
C THR A 188 2.09 -10.86 -10.83
N PRO A 189 3.01 -10.15 -11.52
CA PRO A 189 4.42 -10.21 -11.16
C PRO A 189 4.69 -9.75 -9.73
N LEU A 190 4.04 -8.67 -9.28
CA LEU A 190 4.22 -8.11 -7.95
C LEU A 190 3.89 -9.13 -6.85
N LEU A 191 2.82 -9.91 -7.01
CA LEU A 191 2.43 -10.97 -6.09
C LEU A 191 3.48 -12.09 -5.99
N PHE A 192 4.00 -12.54 -7.13
CA PHE A 192 4.88 -13.71 -7.18
C PHE A 192 6.35 -13.39 -7.00
N THR A 193 6.82 -12.20 -7.38
CA THR A 193 8.22 -11.81 -7.22
C THR A 193 8.50 -10.99 -5.96
N GLY A 194 7.46 -10.68 -5.15
CA GLY A 194 7.56 -9.80 -3.97
C GLY A 194 8.09 -10.48 -2.70
N CYS A 195 8.63 -11.68 -2.78
CA CYS A 195 9.20 -12.43 -1.64
C CYS A 195 8.26 -12.53 -0.41
N SER A 196 6.93 -12.43 -0.64
CA SER A 196 5.95 -12.51 0.44
C SER A 196 5.83 -13.92 1.03
N GLN A 197 6.04 -14.96 0.22
CA GLN A 197 5.87 -16.37 0.59
C GLN A 197 7.18 -17.08 0.92
N TYR A 198 8.31 -16.52 0.55
CA TYR A 198 9.65 -17.07 0.73
C TYR A 198 10.66 -15.96 1.03
N PRO A 199 11.73 -16.24 1.80
CA PRO A 199 12.78 -15.26 2.05
C PRO A 199 13.65 -15.05 0.82
N TRP A 200 14.01 -13.79 0.54
CA TRP A 200 14.90 -13.44 -0.57
C TRP A 200 16.27 -14.17 -0.53
N PRO A 201 16.95 -14.32 0.64
CA PRO A 201 18.23 -15.02 0.68
C PRO A 201 18.16 -16.50 0.31
N THR A 202 16.99 -17.13 0.36
CA THR A 202 16.85 -18.55 0.00
C THR A 202 16.80 -18.78 -1.52
N LEU A 203 16.79 -17.72 -2.32
CA LEU A 203 16.80 -17.78 -3.78
C LEU A 203 18.20 -17.93 -4.39
N ASP A 204 19.23 -18.19 -3.62
CA ASP A 204 20.62 -18.31 -4.10
C ASP A 204 20.81 -19.35 -5.22
N SER A 205 19.98 -20.39 -5.24
CA SER A 205 19.96 -21.39 -6.32
C SER A 205 19.37 -20.88 -7.63
N LEU A 206 18.58 -19.79 -7.59
CA LEU A 206 17.90 -19.17 -8.74
C LEU A 206 18.31 -17.70 -8.88
N ARG A 207 19.59 -17.46 -9.10
CA ARG A 207 20.22 -16.15 -9.13
C ARG A 207 19.51 -15.12 -10.03
N TRP A 208 19.10 -15.54 -11.23
CA TRP A 208 18.38 -14.68 -12.15
C TRP A 208 17.03 -14.19 -11.57
N PHE A 209 16.29 -15.08 -10.91
CA PHE A 209 15.01 -14.74 -10.29
C PHE A 209 15.23 -13.87 -9.05
N GLN A 210 16.25 -14.13 -8.27
CA GLN A 210 16.67 -13.30 -7.13
C GLN A 210 16.96 -11.85 -7.56
N ILE A 211 17.57 -11.64 -8.73
CA ILE A 211 17.79 -10.30 -9.28
C ILE A 211 16.47 -9.65 -9.73
N VAL A 212 15.60 -10.40 -10.38
CA VAL A 212 14.28 -9.90 -10.81
C VAL A 212 13.46 -9.41 -9.62
N THR A 213 13.49 -10.11 -8.50
CA THR A 213 12.75 -9.71 -7.29
C THR A 213 13.20 -8.37 -6.71
N LEU A 214 14.44 -7.91 -6.97
CA LEU A 214 14.94 -6.61 -6.50
C LEU A 214 14.26 -5.41 -7.18
N PHE A 215 13.65 -5.61 -8.35
CA PHE A 215 12.87 -4.57 -9.01
C PHE A 215 11.45 -4.42 -8.44
N ASN A 216 11.07 -5.29 -7.52
CA ASN A 216 9.77 -5.28 -6.89
C ASN A 216 9.81 -4.58 -5.51
N PRO A 217 9.12 -3.45 -5.30
CA PRO A 217 9.09 -2.78 -4.01
C PRO A 217 8.53 -3.64 -2.87
N LEU A 218 7.63 -4.60 -3.18
CA LEU A 218 7.09 -5.53 -2.20
C LEU A 218 8.16 -6.41 -1.55
N THR A 219 9.23 -6.75 -2.28
CA THR A 219 10.36 -7.52 -1.74
C THR A 219 10.94 -6.86 -0.50
N TYR A 220 11.16 -5.54 -0.56
CA TYR A 220 11.75 -4.79 0.56
C TYR A 220 10.78 -4.62 1.73
N VAL A 221 9.47 -4.51 1.47
CA VAL A 221 8.46 -4.50 2.53
C VAL A 221 8.40 -5.86 3.22
N SER A 222 8.35 -6.96 2.44
CA SER A 222 8.28 -8.34 2.96
C SER A 222 9.53 -8.71 3.77
N GLU A 223 10.71 -8.39 3.24
CA GLU A 223 11.99 -8.69 3.89
C GLU A 223 12.21 -7.84 5.15
N GLY A 224 11.89 -6.55 5.08
CA GLY A 224 11.99 -5.66 6.24
C GLY A 224 11.04 -6.07 7.37
N MET A 225 9.77 -6.38 7.06
CA MET A 225 8.83 -6.89 8.07
C MET A 225 9.27 -8.25 8.63
N ARG A 226 9.87 -9.11 7.79
CA ARG A 226 10.40 -10.40 8.23
C ARG A 226 11.57 -10.22 9.19
N GLY A 227 12.50 -9.31 8.91
CA GLY A 227 13.60 -8.97 9.82
C GLY A 227 13.11 -8.43 11.17
N ALA A 228 12.08 -7.58 11.14
CA ALA A 228 11.51 -7.02 12.36
C ALA A 228 10.80 -8.05 13.25
N LEU A 229 9.98 -8.94 12.66
CA LEU A 229 9.12 -9.86 13.40
C LEU A 229 9.73 -11.25 13.61
N VAL A 230 10.58 -11.73 12.67
CA VAL A 230 11.11 -13.12 12.62
C VAL A 230 12.62 -13.12 12.34
N PRO A 231 13.46 -12.49 13.18
CA PRO A 231 14.88 -12.24 12.90
C PRO A 231 15.74 -13.51 12.84
N TYR A 232 15.23 -14.66 13.28
CA TYR A 232 15.93 -15.95 13.20
C TYR A 232 15.86 -16.58 11.80
N VAL A 233 15.05 -16.03 10.89
CA VAL A 233 15.00 -16.44 9.49
C VAL A 233 15.94 -15.55 8.67
N PRO A 234 16.65 -16.08 7.64
CA PRO A 234 17.42 -15.26 6.73
C PRO A 234 16.58 -14.15 6.11
N HIS A 235 17.04 -12.91 6.18
CA HIS A 235 16.35 -11.72 5.68
C HIS A 235 17.35 -10.64 5.21
N MET A 236 16.87 -9.66 4.44
CA MET A 236 17.68 -8.50 4.06
C MET A 236 17.93 -7.59 5.27
N ARG A 237 19.03 -6.85 5.23
CA ARG A 237 19.36 -5.84 6.25
C ARG A 237 18.32 -4.72 6.21
N ALA A 238 17.84 -4.27 7.38
CA ALA A 238 16.82 -3.24 7.52
C ALA A 238 17.13 -1.96 6.74
N TRP A 239 18.37 -1.46 6.81
CA TRP A 239 18.77 -0.23 6.10
C TRP A 239 18.65 -0.35 4.57
N VAL A 240 18.89 -1.54 3.99
CA VAL A 240 18.71 -1.80 2.55
C VAL A 240 17.24 -1.69 2.19
N CYS A 241 16.37 -2.30 3.00
CA CYS A 241 14.93 -2.23 2.80
C CYS A 241 14.42 -0.78 2.88
N VAL A 242 14.85 -0.03 3.89
CA VAL A 242 14.47 1.39 4.06
C VAL A 242 14.98 2.23 2.88
N ALA A 243 16.25 2.11 2.49
CA ALA A 243 16.82 2.87 1.39
C ALA A 243 16.10 2.59 0.06
N ALA A 244 15.82 1.32 -0.24
CA ALA A 244 15.08 0.91 -1.43
C ALA A 244 13.64 1.43 -1.42
N LEU A 245 12.94 1.36 -0.28
CA LEU A 245 11.57 1.87 -0.16
C LEU A 245 11.51 3.39 -0.31
N VAL A 246 12.47 4.13 0.25
CA VAL A 246 12.57 5.59 0.05
C VAL A 246 12.83 5.91 -1.43
N PHE A 247 13.71 5.15 -2.10
CA PHE A 247 13.95 5.31 -3.53
C PHE A 247 12.66 5.08 -4.35
N TRP A 248 11.94 3.96 -4.13
CA TRP A 248 10.71 3.66 -4.84
C TRP A 248 9.61 4.67 -4.56
N LEU A 249 9.46 5.09 -3.29
CA LEU A 249 8.52 6.14 -2.89
C LEU A 249 8.82 7.45 -3.65
N ALA A 250 10.08 7.90 -3.67
CA ALA A 250 10.46 9.12 -4.35
C ALA A 250 10.25 9.02 -5.87
N ALA A 251 10.66 7.91 -6.49
CA ALA A 251 10.51 7.68 -7.93
C ALA A 251 9.03 7.66 -8.36
N PHE A 252 8.20 6.86 -7.70
CA PHE A 252 6.77 6.78 -8.04
C PHE A 252 6.01 8.06 -7.69
N SER A 253 6.37 8.75 -6.58
CA SER A 253 5.76 10.04 -6.25
C SER A 253 6.08 11.10 -7.30
N ALA A 254 7.33 11.20 -7.74
CA ALA A 254 7.73 12.17 -8.77
C ALA A 254 6.99 11.90 -10.10
N ILE A 255 6.97 10.65 -10.56
CA ILE A 255 6.29 10.26 -11.80
C ILE A 255 4.77 10.42 -11.67
N GLY A 256 4.19 9.98 -10.55
CA GLY A 256 2.76 10.04 -10.32
C GLY A 256 2.23 11.47 -10.18
N ILE A 257 2.93 12.35 -9.45
CA ILE A 257 2.55 13.76 -9.31
C ILE A 257 2.70 14.49 -10.65
N TRP A 258 3.76 14.21 -11.41
CA TRP A 258 3.91 14.75 -12.75
C TRP A 258 2.77 14.32 -13.67
N GLY A 259 2.41 13.03 -13.69
CA GLY A 259 1.29 12.50 -14.44
C GLY A 259 -0.06 13.09 -14.00
N PHE A 260 -0.25 13.29 -12.69
CA PHE A 260 -1.45 13.90 -12.14
C PHE A 260 -1.62 15.35 -12.60
N ILE A 261 -0.57 16.16 -12.49
CA ILE A 261 -0.59 17.57 -12.92
C ILE A 261 -0.87 17.67 -14.42
N ARG A 262 -0.22 16.84 -15.23
CA ARG A 262 -0.42 16.84 -16.68
C ARG A 262 -1.87 16.50 -17.04
N ARG A 263 -2.44 15.45 -16.43
CA ARG A 263 -3.80 15.00 -16.69
C ARG A 263 -4.87 15.95 -16.14
N ALA A 264 -4.52 16.79 -15.16
CA ALA A 264 -5.41 17.79 -14.58
C ALA A 264 -5.49 19.08 -15.44
N ILE A 265 -4.53 19.28 -16.36
CA ILE A 265 -4.45 20.47 -17.23
C ILE A 265 -5.02 20.16 -18.63
N ASP A 266 -4.89 18.90 -19.09
CA ASP A 266 -5.44 18.41 -20.36
C ASP A 266 -6.98 18.21 -20.27
#